data_0c2d58e59b7e3c1a9e0c58dc4f700cc1
#
_entry.id   0c2d58e59b7e3c1a9e0c58dc4f700cc1
#
_cell.length_a   1.000
_cell.length_b   1.000
_cell.length_c   1.000
_cell.angle_alpha   90.00
_cell.angle_beta   90.00
_cell.angle_gamma   90.00
#
_symmetry.space_group_name_H-M   'P 1'
#
loop_
_entity.id
_entity.type
_entity.pdbx_description
1 polymer ?
#
loop_
_entity_poly.entity_id
_entity_poly.type
_entity_poly.pdbx_seq_one_letter_code
_entity_poly.pdbx_strand_id
1 'polypeptide(L)'
;KTFENVDYDTGRHSRKMPIYMKLTIISGKPMELEASCRINAGGADTVITVKKYGAAAEEARNGTGCREMAKRQLSKTGGTPFVPQETEVVENQPCHVPVSLLNDLRRETLKELEEKIKACYKNEYSFGHTSLDEEHEALSTDEFSKHTDEPLLELLFYNIGGFTNCDMKELSKLLIENGKLSIGSKVRAMVPIHQFTEALQKEMPQDKLNVEISPYIQGINKGSADRWIEENFESIVQVIRDNGNNIYVGNIRWIKPFADAGINVIGDSGLNITNCYSKKAYRMLGVSQFRDSLEKQQKGTGAFPLMIMEHKFDDAIITDRKGQEYRLAFDDFSHKTLLIKENESIEWDLVRRIVAEGKTPLRLYITTHGQEYSMS
;
A
#
# COMPACT_ATOMS: atom_id res chain seq x y z
N LYS A 1 -24.74 -9.90 -11.32
CA LYS A 1 -25.07 -9.15 -10.10
C LYS A 1 -25.19 -7.68 -10.48
N THR A 2 -26.32 -7.04 -10.15
CA THR A 2 -26.57 -5.63 -10.42
C THR A 2 -25.81 -4.77 -9.40
N PHE A 3 -25.51 -3.51 -9.75
CA PHE A 3 -24.84 -2.55 -8.86
C PHE A 3 -25.54 -2.38 -7.51
N GLU A 4 -26.86 -2.51 -7.46
CA GLU A 4 -27.67 -2.49 -6.23
C GLU A 4 -27.28 -3.58 -5.21
N ASN A 5 -26.85 -4.76 -5.67
CA ASN A 5 -26.38 -5.82 -4.79
C ASN A 5 -24.97 -5.57 -4.23
N VAL A 6 -24.13 -4.78 -4.92
CA VAL A 6 -22.80 -4.40 -4.44
C VAL A 6 -22.90 -3.38 -3.32
N ASP A 7 -23.77 -2.39 -3.44
CA ASP A 7 -23.99 -1.39 -2.38
C ASP A 7 -24.58 -2.02 -1.11
N TYR A 8 -25.45 -3.01 -1.27
CA TYR A 8 -26.01 -3.75 -0.14
C TYR A 8 -24.94 -4.59 0.60
N ASP A 9 -24.05 -5.24 -0.12
CA ASP A 9 -22.96 -6.05 0.47
C ASP A 9 -21.90 -5.16 1.15
N THR A 10 -21.55 -4.01 0.56
CA THR A 10 -20.60 -3.07 1.19
C THR A 10 -21.17 -2.43 2.45
N GLY A 11 -22.47 -2.16 2.51
CA GLY A 11 -23.14 -1.65 3.70
C GLY A 11 -23.12 -2.63 4.88
N ARG A 12 -23.12 -3.94 4.65
CA ARG A 12 -23.05 -4.97 5.70
C ARG A 12 -21.67 -5.11 6.32
N HIS A 13 -20.62 -4.81 5.58
CA HIS A 13 -19.23 -4.95 6.03
C HIS A 13 -18.57 -3.63 6.41
N SER A 14 -19.32 -2.51 6.42
CA SER A 14 -18.80 -1.22 6.86
C SER A 14 -18.42 -1.29 8.35
N ARG A 15 -17.21 -0.83 8.68
CA ARG A 15 -16.79 -0.66 10.07
C ARG A 15 -17.72 0.34 10.76
N LYS A 16 -18.30 -0.07 11.89
CA LYS A 16 -19.09 0.80 12.74
C LYS A 16 -18.21 1.36 13.86
N MET A 17 -18.39 2.64 14.18
CA MET A 17 -17.69 3.29 15.29
C MET A 17 -18.47 3.07 16.59
N PRO A 18 -17.83 2.59 17.66
CA PRO A 18 -18.50 2.43 18.96
C PRO A 18 -18.79 3.80 19.57
N ILE A 19 -20.01 3.98 20.09
CA ILE A 19 -20.43 5.19 20.77
C ILE A 19 -21.01 4.88 22.16
N TYR A 20 -20.87 5.85 23.04
CA TYR A 20 -21.51 5.88 24.38
C TYR A 20 -22.61 6.91 24.33
N MET A 21 -23.79 6.56 24.85
CA MET A 21 -24.92 7.46 24.94
C MET A 21 -25.46 7.55 26.35
N LYS A 22 -25.77 8.78 26.81
CA LYS A 22 -26.39 9.04 28.08
C LYS A 22 -27.62 9.93 27.89
N LEU A 23 -28.79 9.41 28.23
CA LEU A 23 -30.06 10.16 28.23
C LEU A 23 -30.44 10.51 29.66
N THR A 24 -30.65 11.81 29.94
CA THR A 24 -31.15 12.30 31.21
C THR A 24 -32.59 12.82 31.04
N ILE A 25 -33.52 12.28 31.81
CA ILE A 25 -34.93 12.62 31.78
C ILE A 25 -35.32 13.13 33.18
N ILE A 26 -35.74 14.40 33.25
CA ILE A 26 -36.23 15.05 34.46
C ILE A 26 -37.60 15.60 34.15
N SER A 27 -38.61 15.23 34.97
CA SER A 27 -39.98 15.72 34.78
C SER A 27 -40.05 17.24 34.71
N GLY A 28 -40.78 17.77 33.74
CA GLY A 28 -40.94 19.21 33.51
C GLY A 28 -39.72 19.90 32.90
N LYS A 29 -38.60 19.17 32.63
CA LYS A 29 -37.40 19.73 31.95
C LYS A 29 -37.20 19.10 30.58
N PRO A 30 -36.52 19.82 29.65
CA PRO A 30 -36.09 19.24 28.40
C PRO A 30 -35.20 18.00 28.62
N MET A 31 -35.45 16.93 27.85
CA MET A 31 -34.56 15.77 27.85
C MET A 31 -33.18 16.16 27.35
N GLU A 32 -32.15 15.62 27.97
CA GLU A 32 -30.76 15.81 27.53
C GLU A 32 -30.21 14.49 27.02
N LEU A 33 -29.75 14.45 25.75
CA LEU A 33 -29.01 13.32 25.20
C LEU A 33 -27.57 13.73 24.91
N GLU A 34 -26.65 13.03 25.56
CA GLU A 34 -25.23 13.11 25.32
C GLU A 34 -24.77 11.89 24.54
N ALA A 35 -24.01 12.08 23.45
CA ALA A 35 -23.38 11.00 22.71
C ALA A 35 -21.89 11.30 22.53
N SER A 36 -21.04 10.30 22.75
CA SER A 36 -19.59 10.43 22.59
C SER A 36 -18.99 9.27 21.81
N CYS A 37 -17.93 9.58 21.06
CA CYS A 37 -17.16 8.64 20.25
C CYS A 37 -15.67 8.91 20.45
N ARG A 38 -14.88 7.85 20.64
CA ARG A 38 -13.41 7.94 20.62
C ARG A 38 -12.93 7.75 19.21
N ILE A 39 -12.11 8.68 18.73
CA ILE A 39 -11.48 8.64 17.39
C ILE A 39 -9.97 8.84 17.53
N ASN A 40 -9.23 8.33 16.54
CA ASN A 40 -7.82 8.67 16.36
C ASN A 40 -7.71 9.61 15.16
N ALA A 41 -7.47 10.88 15.40
CA ALA A 41 -7.30 11.88 14.36
C ALA A 41 -5.90 12.49 14.47
N GLY A 42 -5.11 12.42 13.39
CA GLY A 42 -3.74 12.94 13.38
C GLY A 42 -2.77 12.25 14.35
N GLY A 43 -3.02 10.97 14.70
CA GLY A 43 -2.18 10.19 15.62
C GLY A 43 -2.49 10.41 17.12
N ALA A 44 -3.48 11.26 17.46
CA ALA A 44 -3.93 11.47 18.83
C ALA A 44 -5.32 10.87 19.08
N ASP A 45 -5.48 10.16 20.20
CA ASP A 45 -6.78 9.69 20.65
C ASP A 45 -7.59 10.86 21.23
N THR A 46 -8.73 11.11 20.62
CA THR A 46 -9.63 12.23 20.97
C THR A 46 -11.04 11.70 21.21
N VAL A 47 -11.74 12.24 22.22
CA VAL A 47 -13.15 11.95 22.46
C VAL A 47 -13.99 13.13 21.97
N ILE A 48 -14.86 12.86 21.00
CA ILE A 48 -15.82 13.84 20.49
C ILE A 48 -17.16 13.62 21.21
N THR A 49 -17.69 14.69 21.77
CA THR A 49 -18.96 14.65 22.53
C THR A 49 -19.93 15.69 21.97
N VAL A 50 -21.18 15.27 21.88
CA VAL A 50 -22.32 16.10 21.50
C VAL A 50 -23.40 15.99 22.55
N LYS A 51 -24.01 17.14 22.90
CA LYS A 51 -25.20 17.24 23.76
C LYS A 51 -26.32 17.92 23.01
N LYS A 52 -27.49 17.33 23.07
CA LYS A 52 -28.74 17.88 22.51
C LYS A 52 -29.85 17.86 23.54
N TYR A 53 -30.73 18.84 23.42
CA TYR A 53 -31.90 18.98 24.26
C TYR A 53 -33.15 18.73 23.43
N GLY A 54 -34.02 17.83 23.91
CA GLY A 54 -35.29 17.51 23.30
C GLY A 54 -36.47 18.23 24.00
N ALA A 55 -37.67 17.78 23.71
CA ALA A 55 -38.87 18.28 24.39
C ALA A 55 -38.84 17.96 25.91
N ALA A 56 -39.60 18.70 26.67
CA ALA A 56 -39.79 18.42 28.10
C ALA A 56 -40.53 17.09 28.30
N ALA A 57 -40.05 16.30 29.27
CA ALA A 57 -40.71 15.06 29.67
C ALA A 57 -41.88 15.34 30.62
N GLU A 58 -42.99 14.65 30.41
CA GLU A 58 -44.16 14.73 31.32
C GLU A 58 -44.07 13.64 32.38
N GLU A 59 -44.73 13.84 33.51
CA GLU A 59 -44.88 12.81 34.52
C GLU A 59 -45.77 11.68 34.01
N ALA A 60 -45.38 10.43 34.30
CA ALA A 60 -46.15 9.27 33.86
C ALA A 60 -47.41 9.07 34.70
N ARG A 61 -48.59 9.15 34.08
CA ARG A 61 -49.91 8.99 34.73
C ARG A 61 -50.10 7.62 35.38
N ASN A 62 -49.44 6.61 34.90
CA ASN A 62 -49.54 5.22 35.37
C ASN A 62 -48.38 4.79 36.29
N GLY A 63 -47.49 5.71 36.66
CA GLY A 63 -46.35 5.42 37.55
C GLY A 63 -45.26 4.54 36.89
N THR A 64 -45.36 4.21 35.59
CA THR A 64 -44.38 3.38 34.91
C THR A 64 -43.41 4.27 34.14
N GLY A 65 -42.13 4.21 34.44
CA GLY A 65 -41.07 4.98 33.75
C GLY A 65 -40.80 4.50 32.33
N CYS A 66 -40.14 5.33 31.57
CA CYS A 66 -39.84 5.06 30.16
C CYS A 66 -38.40 4.52 29.95
N ARG A 67 -37.62 4.25 30.98
CA ARG A 67 -36.19 3.86 30.94
C ARG A 67 -35.89 2.74 29.94
N GLU A 68 -36.55 1.60 30.05
CA GLU A 68 -36.27 0.43 29.19
C GLU A 68 -36.69 0.67 27.76
N MET A 69 -37.80 1.36 27.53
CA MET A 69 -38.27 1.79 26.19
C MET A 69 -37.24 2.74 25.57
N ALA A 70 -36.78 3.74 26.32
CA ALA A 70 -35.80 4.71 25.86
C ALA A 70 -34.47 4.02 25.48
N LYS A 71 -33.95 3.13 26.34
CA LYS A 71 -32.74 2.37 26.07
C LYS A 71 -32.84 1.56 24.78
N ARG A 72 -33.99 0.88 24.57
CA ARG A 72 -34.23 0.12 23.33
C ARG A 72 -34.33 1.01 22.07
N GLN A 73 -34.87 2.23 22.18
CA GLN A 73 -34.96 3.15 21.03
C GLN A 73 -33.60 3.79 20.71
N LEU A 74 -32.81 4.15 21.72
CA LEU A 74 -31.47 4.70 21.52
C LEU A 74 -30.51 3.68 20.87
N SER A 75 -30.67 2.40 21.16
CA SER A 75 -29.87 1.35 20.54
C SER A 75 -30.10 1.15 19.05
N LYS A 76 -31.10 1.76 18.46
CA LYS A 76 -31.44 1.67 17.03
C LYS A 76 -30.62 2.67 16.21
N THR A 77 -29.39 2.36 15.86
CA THR A 77 -28.47 3.21 15.08
C THR A 77 -28.39 2.84 13.61
N GLY A 78 -29.32 2.06 13.09
CA GLY A 78 -29.37 1.67 11.68
C GLY A 78 -29.32 2.88 10.75
N GLY A 79 -28.58 2.78 9.62
CA GLY A 79 -28.36 3.88 8.68
C GLY A 79 -27.34 4.92 9.14
N THR A 80 -26.64 4.71 10.26
CA THR A 80 -25.56 5.56 10.76
C THR A 80 -24.21 4.78 10.80
N PRO A 81 -23.07 5.46 10.82
CA PRO A 81 -21.77 4.80 10.99
C PRO A 81 -21.49 4.32 12.42
N PHE A 82 -22.48 4.37 13.30
CA PHE A 82 -22.31 4.09 14.72
C PHE A 82 -22.90 2.77 15.17
N VAL A 83 -22.30 2.21 16.24
CA VAL A 83 -22.85 1.08 17.02
C VAL A 83 -22.81 1.43 18.51
N PRO A 84 -23.92 1.32 19.24
CA PRO A 84 -23.94 1.60 20.68
C PRO A 84 -23.11 0.55 21.40
N GLN A 85 -22.09 1.00 22.15
CA GLN A 85 -21.34 0.15 23.07
C GLN A 85 -21.98 0.15 24.44
N GLU A 86 -22.41 1.33 24.89
CA GLU A 86 -23.11 1.52 26.16
C GLU A 86 -24.18 2.58 26.00
N THR A 87 -25.34 2.34 26.65
CA THR A 87 -26.47 3.29 26.69
C THR A 87 -26.98 3.39 28.10
N GLU A 88 -26.76 4.54 28.72
CA GLU A 88 -27.26 4.88 30.06
C GLU A 88 -28.53 5.72 29.94
N VAL A 89 -29.53 5.42 30.74
CA VAL A 89 -30.75 6.25 30.86
C VAL A 89 -30.94 6.59 32.34
N VAL A 90 -30.88 7.87 32.67
CA VAL A 90 -31.11 8.41 34.01
C VAL A 90 -32.47 9.07 34.04
N GLU A 91 -33.35 8.60 34.86
CA GLU A 91 -34.72 9.08 35.05
C GLU A 91 -34.94 9.39 36.53
N ASN A 92 -35.30 10.62 36.89
CA ASN A 92 -35.42 11.04 38.29
C ASN A 92 -36.72 10.55 38.94
N GLN A 93 -37.80 10.40 38.15
CA GLN A 93 -39.10 9.85 38.54
C GLN A 93 -39.74 9.28 37.24
N PRO A 94 -40.78 8.43 37.39
CA PRO A 94 -41.47 7.87 36.23
C PRO A 94 -41.95 8.96 35.26
N CYS A 95 -41.40 9.00 34.07
CA CYS A 95 -41.75 9.99 33.03
C CYS A 95 -42.38 9.31 31.82
N HIS A 96 -43.22 10.06 31.14
CA HIS A 96 -43.76 9.69 29.83
C HIS A 96 -43.04 10.50 28.74
N VAL A 97 -42.47 9.79 27.77
CA VAL A 97 -41.82 10.38 26.60
C VAL A 97 -42.35 9.72 25.33
N PRO A 98 -42.93 10.48 24.37
CA PRO A 98 -43.31 9.95 23.07
C PRO A 98 -42.11 9.38 22.31
N VAL A 99 -42.27 8.20 21.71
CA VAL A 99 -41.19 7.49 20.98
C VAL A 99 -40.67 8.33 19.80
N SER A 100 -41.51 9.11 19.15
CA SER A 100 -41.15 10.00 18.06
C SER A 100 -40.14 11.05 18.49
N LEU A 101 -40.40 11.75 19.59
CA LEU A 101 -39.51 12.80 20.12
C LEU A 101 -38.13 12.23 20.52
N LEU A 102 -38.12 11.04 21.10
CA LEU A 102 -36.88 10.34 21.45
C LEU A 102 -36.07 9.95 20.19
N ASN A 103 -36.76 9.47 19.15
CA ASN A 103 -36.11 9.11 17.89
C ASN A 103 -35.57 10.34 17.15
N ASP A 104 -36.27 11.45 17.18
CA ASP A 104 -35.81 12.69 16.55
C ASP A 104 -34.57 13.23 17.30
N LEU A 105 -34.62 13.30 18.62
CA LEU A 105 -33.46 13.68 19.46
C LEU A 105 -32.24 12.80 19.17
N ARG A 106 -32.43 11.49 19.08
CA ARG A 106 -31.34 10.55 18.72
C ARG A 106 -30.77 10.86 17.34
N ARG A 107 -31.61 11.02 16.30
CA ARG A 107 -31.16 11.28 14.94
C ARG A 107 -30.38 12.58 14.84
N GLU A 108 -30.86 13.64 15.46
CA GLU A 108 -30.16 14.94 15.47
C GLU A 108 -28.83 14.87 16.20
N THR A 109 -28.78 14.18 17.36
CA THR A 109 -27.55 14.01 18.13
C THR A 109 -26.50 13.21 17.34
N LEU A 110 -26.90 12.09 16.74
CA LEU A 110 -25.98 11.26 15.95
C LEU A 110 -25.52 11.95 14.67
N LYS A 111 -26.37 12.74 14.01
CA LYS A 111 -26.02 13.55 12.85
C LYS A 111 -24.94 14.59 13.21
N GLU A 112 -25.13 15.34 14.31
CA GLU A 112 -24.13 16.32 14.74
C GLU A 112 -22.83 15.67 15.16
N LEU A 113 -22.90 14.49 15.82
CA LEU A 113 -21.70 13.72 16.18
C LEU A 113 -20.92 13.32 14.92
N GLU A 114 -21.60 12.84 13.89
CA GLU A 114 -20.98 12.48 12.60
C GLU A 114 -20.34 13.69 11.93
N GLU A 115 -21.01 14.85 11.93
CA GLU A 115 -20.48 16.08 11.36
C GLU A 115 -19.21 16.57 12.09
N LYS A 116 -19.21 16.53 13.44
CA LYS A 116 -18.04 16.89 14.24
C LYS A 116 -16.87 15.93 14.01
N ILE A 117 -17.13 14.64 13.91
CA ILE A 117 -16.11 13.64 13.60
C ILE A 117 -15.52 13.91 12.21
N LYS A 118 -16.36 14.13 11.20
CA LYS A 118 -15.91 14.47 9.84
C LYS A 118 -15.04 15.74 9.83
N ALA A 119 -15.39 16.74 10.62
CA ALA A 119 -14.62 17.96 10.73
C ALA A 119 -13.19 17.72 11.27
N CYS A 120 -13.01 16.76 12.19
CA CYS A 120 -11.68 16.42 12.72
C CYS A 120 -10.75 15.80 11.67
N TYR A 121 -11.29 15.23 10.59
CA TYR A 121 -10.51 14.64 9.49
C TYR A 121 -10.40 15.57 8.27
N LYS A 122 -11.02 16.74 8.31
CA LYS A 122 -10.83 17.76 7.27
C LYS A 122 -9.51 18.47 7.50
N ASN A 123 -8.57 18.27 6.60
CA ASN A 123 -7.39 19.12 6.53
C ASN A 123 -7.75 20.43 5.81
N GLU A 124 -7.59 21.55 6.44
CA GLU A 124 -7.61 22.85 5.78
C GLU A 124 -6.28 23.03 5.05
N TYR A 125 -6.26 22.64 3.77
CA TYR A 125 -5.15 22.99 2.90
C TYR A 125 -5.34 24.43 2.46
N SER A 126 -4.55 25.35 3.01
CA SER A 126 -4.34 26.63 2.35
C SER A 126 -3.42 26.38 1.15
N PHE A 127 -4.00 26.26 -0.04
CA PHE A 127 -3.20 26.37 -1.25
C PHE A 127 -2.70 27.81 -1.36
N GLY A 128 -1.45 28.05 -0.92
CA GLY A 128 -0.74 29.23 -1.37
C GLY A 128 -0.71 29.18 -2.90
N HIS A 129 -1.09 30.27 -3.55
CA HIS A 129 -0.94 30.43 -5.00
C HIS A 129 0.55 30.59 -5.36
N THR A 130 1.33 29.51 -5.23
CA THR A 130 2.58 29.38 -5.96
C THR A 130 2.19 28.96 -7.37
N SER A 131 2.69 29.66 -8.38
CA SER A 131 2.40 29.27 -9.76
C SER A 131 2.93 27.85 -9.95
N LEU A 132 2.05 26.90 -10.29
CA LEU A 132 2.41 25.49 -10.53
C LEU A 132 3.55 25.35 -11.54
N ASP A 133 3.70 26.33 -12.41
CA ASP A 133 4.71 26.37 -13.45
C ASP A 133 6.12 26.64 -12.91
N GLU A 134 6.30 27.57 -11.96
CA GLU A 134 7.59 27.84 -11.32
C GLU A 134 8.07 26.68 -10.44
N GLU A 135 7.16 26.04 -9.69
CA GLU A 135 7.50 24.83 -8.94
C GLU A 135 7.83 23.65 -9.88
N HIS A 136 7.13 23.53 -10.99
CA HIS A 136 7.39 22.47 -11.96
C HIS A 136 8.75 22.63 -12.63
N GLU A 137 9.16 23.83 -12.97
CA GLU A 137 10.48 24.12 -13.54
C GLU A 137 11.60 23.87 -12.52
N ALA A 138 11.44 24.32 -11.28
CA ALA A 138 12.40 24.07 -10.21
C ALA A 138 12.54 22.60 -9.82
N LEU A 139 11.47 21.80 -9.96
CA LEU A 139 11.45 20.37 -9.65
C LEU A 139 11.83 19.48 -10.85
N SER A 140 11.74 20.00 -12.07
CA SER A 140 12.07 19.29 -13.30
C SER A 140 13.56 19.33 -13.64
N THR A 141 14.32 20.28 -13.09
CA THR A 141 15.77 20.27 -13.16
C THR A 141 16.30 19.11 -12.30
N ASP A 142 16.48 17.98 -12.93
CA ASP A 142 17.08 16.79 -12.35
C ASP A 142 18.58 17.03 -12.04
N GLU A 143 18.88 17.82 -11.01
CA GLU A 143 20.24 17.92 -10.47
C GLU A 143 20.72 16.60 -9.83
N PHE A 144 19.88 15.58 -9.86
CA PHE A 144 20.04 14.31 -9.14
C PHE A 144 20.57 13.15 -9.98
N SER A 145 20.91 13.38 -11.22
CA SER A 145 21.41 12.32 -12.14
C SER A 145 22.90 12.03 -12.03
N LYS A 146 23.60 12.55 -11.03
CA LYS A 146 25.06 12.33 -10.87
C LYS A 146 25.42 11.31 -9.77
N HIS A 147 24.69 10.20 -9.69
CA HIS A 147 25.28 9.03 -9.06
C HIS A 147 26.07 8.26 -10.12
N THR A 148 27.37 8.51 -10.19
CA THR A 148 28.31 7.88 -11.14
C THR A 148 28.47 6.38 -10.96
N ASP A 149 27.74 5.77 -10.03
CA ASP A 149 27.87 4.36 -9.61
C ASP A 149 26.58 3.54 -9.78
N GLU A 150 25.62 4.03 -10.56
CA GLU A 150 24.41 3.26 -10.86
C GLU A 150 24.68 2.15 -11.89
N PRO A 151 24.10 0.94 -11.71
CA PRO A 151 24.18 -0.11 -12.70
C PRO A 151 23.41 0.30 -13.96
N LEU A 152 23.94 -0.04 -15.13
CA LEU A 152 23.23 0.14 -16.41
C LEU A 152 22.10 -0.89 -16.57
N LEU A 153 22.23 -2.06 -15.95
CA LEU A 153 21.24 -3.12 -16.00
C LEU A 153 20.86 -3.62 -14.62
N GLU A 154 19.59 -3.91 -14.46
CA GLU A 154 18.99 -4.57 -13.31
C GLU A 154 18.40 -5.91 -13.76
N LEU A 155 18.79 -7.00 -13.13
CA LEU A 155 18.29 -8.35 -13.38
C LEU A 155 17.32 -8.70 -12.25
N LEU A 156 16.03 -8.71 -12.50
CA LEU A 156 15.03 -9.04 -11.48
C LEU A 156 14.68 -10.53 -11.54
N PHE A 157 14.93 -11.23 -10.45
CA PHE A 157 14.58 -12.62 -10.25
C PHE A 157 13.39 -12.72 -9.31
N TYR A 158 12.31 -13.40 -9.74
CA TYR A 158 11.09 -13.52 -8.93
C TYR A 158 11.26 -14.40 -7.70
N ASN A 159 12.22 -15.32 -7.74
CA ASN A 159 12.57 -16.18 -6.60
C ASN A 159 14.00 -16.66 -6.70
N ILE A 160 14.49 -17.29 -5.59
CA ILE A 160 15.85 -17.80 -5.51
C ILE A 160 16.12 -18.90 -6.54
N GLY A 161 15.16 -19.73 -6.87
CA GLY A 161 15.30 -20.77 -7.88
C GLY A 161 15.67 -20.20 -9.25
N GLY A 162 15.02 -19.11 -9.68
CA GLY A 162 15.39 -18.38 -10.90
C GLY A 162 16.81 -17.85 -10.84
N PHE A 163 17.22 -17.31 -9.70
CA PHE A 163 18.55 -16.80 -9.51
C PHE A 163 19.60 -17.92 -9.48
N THR A 164 19.38 -19.00 -8.71
CA THR A 164 20.34 -20.10 -8.58
C THR A 164 20.51 -20.90 -9.86
N ASN A 165 19.43 -21.12 -10.62
CA ASN A 165 19.44 -21.86 -11.89
C ASN A 165 19.88 -21.02 -13.08
N CYS A 166 19.96 -19.69 -12.93
CA CYS A 166 20.45 -18.83 -14.01
C CYS A 166 21.94 -19.10 -14.26
N ASP A 167 22.29 -19.43 -15.51
CA ASP A 167 23.68 -19.46 -15.94
C ASP A 167 24.19 -18.02 -16.12
N MET A 168 24.73 -17.46 -15.03
CA MET A 168 25.26 -16.11 -15.00
C MET A 168 26.46 -15.92 -15.95
N LYS A 169 27.20 -16.99 -16.29
CA LYS A 169 28.31 -16.90 -17.25
C LYS A 169 27.78 -16.71 -18.65
N GLU A 170 26.79 -17.53 -19.04
CA GLU A 170 26.17 -17.40 -20.36
C GLU A 170 25.42 -16.08 -20.46
N LEU A 171 24.63 -15.68 -19.46
CA LEU A 171 23.96 -14.39 -19.44
C LEU A 171 24.94 -13.21 -19.55
N SER A 172 26.05 -13.24 -18.83
CA SER A 172 27.11 -12.21 -18.90
C SER A 172 27.70 -12.14 -20.30
N LYS A 173 27.93 -13.29 -20.93
CA LYS A 173 28.42 -13.37 -22.32
C LYS A 173 27.41 -12.72 -23.29
N LEU A 174 26.13 -13.07 -23.18
CA LEU A 174 25.07 -12.50 -24.03
C LEU A 174 24.90 -10.99 -23.81
N LEU A 175 24.98 -10.52 -22.58
CA LEU A 175 24.93 -9.08 -22.27
C LEU A 175 26.07 -8.31 -22.91
N ILE A 176 27.27 -8.88 -22.96
CA ILE A 176 28.44 -8.27 -23.61
C ILE A 176 28.31 -8.35 -25.14
N GLU A 177 28.03 -9.51 -25.68
CA GLU A 177 27.99 -9.76 -27.13
C GLU A 177 26.78 -9.11 -27.77
N ASN A 178 25.57 -9.34 -27.26
CA ASN A 178 24.31 -8.86 -27.83
C ASN A 178 23.89 -7.51 -27.25
N GLY A 179 24.06 -7.30 -25.94
CA GLY A 179 23.70 -6.07 -25.25
C GLY A 179 24.71 -4.93 -25.37
N LYS A 180 25.96 -5.25 -25.85
CA LYS A 180 27.06 -4.29 -25.97
C LYS A 180 27.55 -3.67 -24.67
N LEU A 181 27.38 -4.39 -23.53
CA LEU A 181 27.99 -3.98 -22.28
C LEU A 181 29.52 -4.10 -22.34
N SER A 182 30.20 -3.13 -21.74
CA SER A 182 31.65 -3.20 -21.56
C SER A 182 32.02 -4.21 -20.49
N ILE A 183 33.17 -4.87 -20.62
CA ILE A 183 33.74 -5.71 -19.57
C ILE A 183 33.92 -4.85 -18.32
N GLY A 184 33.57 -5.39 -17.15
CA GLY A 184 33.60 -4.68 -15.86
C GLY A 184 32.38 -3.78 -15.59
N SER A 185 31.42 -3.69 -16.54
CA SER A 185 30.19 -2.94 -16.29
C SER A 185 29.44 -3.49 -15.07
N LYS A 186 28.92 -2.57 -14.26
CA LYS A 186 28.12 -2.88 -13.08
C LYS A 186 26.73 -3.33 -13.48
N VAL A 187 26.32 -4.48 -12.95
CA VAL A 187 24.96 -5.06 -13.12
C VAL A 187 24.43 -5.39 -11.75
N ARG A 188 23.16 -5.17 -11.50
CA ARG A 188 22.53 -5.48 -10.21
C ARG A 188 21.53 -6.60 -10.33
N ALA A 189 21.77 -7.71 -9.63
CA ALA A 189 20.84 -8.82 -9.49
C ALA A 189 19.90 -8.53 -8.32
N MET A 190 18.60 -8.42 -8.61
CA MET A 190 17.56 -8.15 -7.62
C MET A 190 16.87 -9.44 -7.23
N VAL A 191 16.86 -9.77 -5.94
CA VAL A 191 16.23 -10.97 -5.38
C VAL A 191 15.21 -10.61 -4.30
N PRO A 192 14.18 -11.43 -4.05
CA PRO A 192 13.22 -11.18 -2.96
C PRO A 192 13.93 -11.04 -1.62
N ILE A 193 13.50 -10.09 -0.80
CA ILE A 193 14.16 -9.76 0.49
C ILE A 193 14.32 -10.97 1.42
N HIS A 194 13.33 -11.86 1.48
CA HIS A 194 13.36 -13.04 2.34
C HIS A 194 14.37 -14.12 1.86
N GLN A 195 14.85 -14.01 0.64
CA GLN A 195 15.81 -14.93 0.02
C GLN A 195 17.19 -14.30 -0.19
N PHE A 196 17.36 -13.06 0.26
CA PHE A 196 18.59 -12.29 0.02
C PHE A 196 19.83 -12.95 0.63
N THR A 197 19.75 -13.40 1.89
CA THR A 197 20.86 -14.06 2.58
C THR A 197 21.30 -15.34 1.86
N GLU A 198 20.34 -16.13 1.35
CA GLU A 198 20.62 -17.33 0.57
C GLU A 198 21.28 -16.98 -0.77
N ALA A 199 20.79 -15.93 -1.43
CA ALA A 199 21.33 -15.49 -2.72
C ALA A 199 22.81 -15.06 -2.61
N LEU A 200 23.23 -14.48 -1.48
CA LEU A 200 24.62 -14.07 -1.25
C LEU A 200 25.60 -15.26 -1.17
N GLN A 201 25.10 -16.49 -0.96
CA GLN A 201 25.94 -17.69 -0.92
C GLN A 201 26.31 -18.20 -2.32
N LYS A 202 25.63 -17.69 -3.37
CA LYS A 202 25.91 -18.08 -4.75
C LYS A 202 27.22 -17.45 -5.23
N GLU A 203 28.13 -18.30 -5.72
CA GLU A 203 29.34 -17.82 -6.41
C GLU A 203 28.97 -17.09 -7.70
N MET A 204 29.39 -15.84 -7.81
CA MET A 204 29.18 -15.03 -9.00
C MET A 204 30.42 -15.02 -9.88
N PRO A 205 30.28 -15.19 -11.21
CA PRO A 205 31.40 -15.05 -12.13
C PRO A 205 31.85 -13.58 -12.18
N GLN A 206 33.04 -13.29 -11.68
CA GLN A 206 33.58 -11.92 -11.58
C GLN A 206 34.46 -11.51 -12.79
N ASP A 207 34.62 -12.39 -13.76
CA ASP A 207 35.62 -12.21 -14.82
C ASP A 207 35.15 -11.26 -15.94
N LYS A 208 33.88 -11.00 -16.08
CA LYS A 208 33.34 -10.20 -17.21
C LYS A 208 32.48 -9.02 -16.80
N LEU A 209 31.57 -9.20 -15.84
CA LEU A 209 30.70 -8.15 -15.32
C LEU A 209 30.83 -8.07 -13.80
N ASN A 210 30.69 -6.85 -13.27
CA ASN A 210 30.62 -6.64 -11.83
C ASN A 210 29.16 -6.79 -11.38
N VAL A 211 28.79 -7.98 -10.86
CA VAL A 211 27.43 -8.28 -10.46
C VAL A 211 27.25 -8.06 -8.96
N GLU A 212 26.44 -7.08 -8.59
CA GLU A 212 26.00 -6.84 -7.21
C GLU A 212 24.63 -7.49 -6.97
N ILE A 213 24.42 -8.10 -5.80
CA ILE A 213 23.13 -8.65 -5.39
C ILE A 213 22.46 -7.64 -4.46
N SER A 214 21.19 -7.32 -4.70
CA SER A 214 20.41 -6.42 -3.85
C SER A 214 19.01 -7.00 -3.58
N PRO A 215 18.46 -6.84 -2.37
CA PRO A 215 17.11 -7.28 -2.08
C PRO A 215 16.07 -6.32 -2.63
N TYR A 216 14.86 -6.84 -2.89
CA TYR A 216 13.70 -6.01 -3.19
C TYR A 216 12.46 -6.41 -2.40
N ILE A 217 11.59 -5.42 -2.17
CA ILE A 217 10.24 -5.58 -1.61
C ILE A 217 9.24 -5.24 -2.70
N GLN A 218 8.30 -6.15 -2.97
CA GLN A 218 7.27 -5.98 -3.99
C GLN A 218 6.34 -4.81 -3.67
N GLY A 219 5.70 -4.23 -4.70
CA GLY A 219 4.71 -3.14 -4.53
C GLY A 219 3.50 -3.54 -3.70
N ILE A 220 3.06 -4.79 -3.83
CA ILE A 220 1.97 -5.35 -3.02
C ILE A 220 2.57 -6.35 -2.03
N ASN A 221 2.75 -5.90 -0.79
CA ASN A 221 3.28 -6.68 0.32
C ASN A 221 2.40 -6.45 1.54
N LYS A 222 1.88 -7.51 2.16
CA LYS A 222 1.01 -7.43 3.34
C LYS A 222 0.90 -8.76 4.08
N GLY A 223 0.33 -8.72 5.26
CA GLY A 223 0.02 -9.92 6.05
C GLY A 223 1.27 -10.65 6.57
N SER A 224 1.46 -11.91 6.18
CA SER A 224 2.58 -12.74 6.61
C SER A 224 3.94 -12.19 6.14
N ALA A 225 4.00 -11.68 4.92
CA ALA A 225 5.23 -11.11 4.37
C ALA A 225 5.67 -9.86 5.14
N ASP A 226 4.73 -8.95 5.49
CA ASP A 226 5.06 -7.80 6.33
C ASP A 226 5.53 -8.20 7.71
N ARG A 227 4.84 -9.17 8.36
CA ARG A 227 5.27 -9.68 9.67
C ARG A 227 6.66 -10.29 9.64
N TRP A 228 6.95 -11.07 8.60
CA TRP A 228 8.28 -11.66 8.45
C TRP A 228 9.36 -10.58 8.34
N ILE A 229 9.12 -9.49 7.60
CA ILE A 229 10.07 -8.37 7.51
C ILE A 229 10.21 -7.69 8.89
N GLU A 230 9.11 -7.47 9.62
CA GLU A 230 9.15 -6.89 10.98
C GLU A 230 9.97 -7.76 11.94
N GLU A 231 9.72 -9.06 11.97
CA GLU A 231 10.39 -10.01 12.85
C GLU A 231 11.88 -10.17 12.56
N ASN A 232 12.31 -9.99 11.30
CA ASN A 232 13.68 -10.15 10.85
C ASN A 232 14.39 -8.81 10.54
N PHE A 233 13.78 -7.66 10.86
CA PHE A 233 14.22 -6.36 10.40
C PHE A 233 15.69 -6.05 10.71
N GLU A 234 16.09 -6.16 11.98
CA GLU A 234 17.45 -5.84 12.42
C GLU A 234 18.51 -6.71 11.75
N SER A 235 18.25 -8.02 11.63
CA SER A 235 19.19 -8.94 10.98
C SER A 235 19.32 -8.65 9.49
N ILE A 236 18.21 -8.36 8.81
CA ILE A 236 18.20 -8.02 7.38
C ILE A 236 18.92 -6.69 7.14
N VAL A 237 18.66 -5.66 7.96
CA VAL A 237 19.34 -4.37 7.86
C VAL A 237 20.85 -4.56 7.95
N GLN A 238 21.33 -5.39 8.88
CA GLN A 238 22.77 -5.67 8.99
C GLN A 238 23.32 -6.35 7.74
N VAL A 239 22.62 -7.37 7.22
CA VAL A 239 23.05 -8.06 5.99
C VAL A 239 23.07 -7.12 4.79
N ILE A 240 22.07 -6.25 4.64
CA ILE A 240 22.03 -5.27 3.55
C ILE A 240 23.19 -4.27 3.67
N ARG A 241 23.46 -3.78 4.88
CA ARG A 241 24.55 -2.84 5.15
C ARG A 241 25.91 -3.41 4.78
N ASP A 242 26.14 -4.68 5.08
CA ASP A 242 27.40 -5.38 4.80
C ASP A 242 27.54 -5.75 3.30
N ASN A 243 26.45 -5.68 2.52
CA ASN A 243 26.41 -6.11 1.12
C ASN A 243 25.88 -5.00 0.18
N GLY A 244 26.57 -3.87 0.16
CA GLY A 244 26.30 -2.78 -0.79
C GLY A 244 25.29 -1.73 -0.33
N ASN A 245 24.67 -1.92 0.83
CA ASN A 245 23.76 -0.95 1.49
C ASN A 245 22.60 -0.44 0.64
N ASN A 246 22.09 -1.26 -0.29
CA ASN A 246 21.00 -0.90 -1.20
C ASN A 246 19.80 -1.82 -1.04
N ILE A 247 18.58 -1.26 -1.08
CA ILE A 247 17.32 -2.01 -1.16
C ILE A 247 16.37 -1.37 -2.16
N TYR A 248 15.67 -2.19 -2.95
CA TYR A 248 14.57 -1.72 -3.81
C TYR A 248 13.26 -1.85 -3.07
N VAL A 249 12.51 -0.76 -2.96
CA VAL A 249 11.25 -0.73 -2.21
C VAL A 249 10.11 -0.31 -3.12
N GLY A 250 9.21 -1.24 -3.41
CA GLY A 250 7.98 -1.00 -4.16
C GLY A 250 6.77 -0.64 -3.29
N ASN A 251 6.90 -0.72 -1.96
CA ASN A 251 5.81 -0.48 -1.01
C ASN A 251 6.14 0.67 -0.06
N ILE A 252 5.27 1.69 -0.03
CA ILE A 252 5.47 2.91 0.77
C ILE A 252 5.73 2.65 2.26
N ARG A 253 5.13 1.60 2.84
CA ARG A 253 5.28 1.22 4.24
C ARG A 253 6.74 1.06 4.66
N TRP A 254 7.57 0.50 3.78
CA TRP A 254 8.93 0.09 4.09
C TRP A 254 10.00 1.13 3.77
N ILE A 255 9.63 2.25 3.13
CA ILE A 255 10.58 3.31 2.78
C ILE A 255 11.23 3.88 4.04
N LYS A 256 10.42 4.44 4.93
CA LYS A 256 10.93 5.14 6.11
C LYS A 256 11.67 4.22 7.08
N PRO A 257 11.19 3.00 7.42
CA PRO A 257 11.95 2.08 8.28
C PRO A 257 13.37 1.81 7.79
N PHE A 258 13.57 1.50 6.50
CA PHE A 258 14.90 1.25 5.95
C PHE A 258 15.74 2.52 5.83
N ALA A 259 15.15 3.65 5.47
CA ALA A 259 15.86 4.92 5.41
C ALA A 259 16.35 5.37 6.80
N ASP A 260 15.51 5.27 7.84
CA ASP A 260 15.87 5.58 9.24
C ASP A 260 16.97 4.64 9.77
N ALA A 261 17.02 3.41 9.28
CA ALA A 261 18.10 2.47 9.56
C ALA A 261 19.40 2.76 8.77
N GLY A 262 19.45 3.82 7.97
CA GLY A 262 20.64 4.21 7.19
C GLY A 262 20.89 3.38 5.93
N ILE A 263 19.87 2.66 5.46
CA ILE A 263 19.93 1.92 4.19
C ILE A 263 19.58 2.84 3.03
N ASN A 264 20.30 2.71 1.92
CA ASN A 264 20.02 3.44 0.69
C ASN A 264 18.78 2.86 0.00
N VAL A 265 17.65 3.57 0.12
CA VAL A 265 16.36 3.12 -0.43
C VAL A 265 16.21 3.57 -1.87
N ILE A 266 16.09 2.61 -2.78
CA ILE A 266 15.76 2.83 -4.19
C ILE A 266 14.26 2.60 -4.36
N GLY A 267 13.52 3.67 -4.65
CA GLY A 267 12.08 3.59 -4.91
C GLY A 267 11.80 2.84 -6.21
N ASP A 268 11.08 1.72 -6.11
CA ASP A 268 10.81 0.84 -7.23
C ASP A 268 9.52 1.19 -7.97
N SER A 269 9.32 0.62 -9.14
CA SER A 269 8.15 0.82 -10.02
C SER A 269 6.80 0.63 -9.31
N GLY A 270 6.74 -0.22 -8.28
CA GLY A 270 5.56 -0.42 -7.43
C GLY A 270 5.09 0.83 -6.67
N LEU A 271 5.94 1.85 -6.51
CA LEU A 271 5.55 3.15 -5.94
C LEU A 271 4.78 4.03 -6.92
N ASN A 272 4.67 3.62 -8.17
CA ASN A 272 3.95 4.31 -9.22
C ASN A 272 4.33 5.79 -9.40
N ILE A 273 5.63 6.06 -9.48
CA ILE A 273 6.18 7.43 -9.58
C ILE A 273 6.05 7.94 -11.01
N THR A 274 5.16 8.91 -11.22
CA THR A 274 4.84 9.42 -12.57
C THR A 274 5.27 10.86 -12.80
N ASN A 275 5.51 11.64 -11.73
CA ASN A 275 5.80 13.08 -11.83
C ASN A 275 6.79 13.56 -10.76
N CYS A 276 7.23 14.82 -10.87
CA CYS A 276 8.17 15.44 -9.95
C CYS A 276 7.63 15.58 -8.52
N TYR A 277 6.34 15.79 -8.34
CA TYR A 277 5.73 15.90 -7.01
C TYR A 277 5.78 14.57 -6.25
N SER A 278 5.50 13.46 -6.94
CA SER A 278 5.68 12.12 -6.37
C SER A 278 7.14 11.90 -5.96
N LYS A 279 8.11 12.27 -6.80
CA LYS A 279 9.54 12.17 -6.49
C LYS A 279 9.89 12.97 -5.23
N LYS A 280 9.41 14.24 -5.14
CA LYS A 280 9.63 15.09 -3.96
C LYS A 280 9.06 14.46 -2.69
N ALA A 281 7.81 13.98 -2.74
CA ALA A 281 7.16 13.35 -1.61
C ALA A 281 7.93 12.10 -1.11
N TYR A 282 8.35 11.23 -2.02
CA TYR A 282 9.10 10.04 -1.65
C TYR A 282 10.53 10.35 -1.16
N ARG A 283 11.18 11.41 -1.68
CA ARG A 283 12.46 11.89 -1.11
C ARG A 283 12.32 12.32 0.34
N MET A 284 11.23 13.01 0.69
CA MET A 284 10.94 13.38 2.08
C MET A 284 10.76 12.18 3.00
N LEU A 285 10.39 11.03 2.45
CA LEU A 285 10.32 9.76 3.18
C LEU A 285 11.67 9.02 3.25
N GLY A 286 12.68 9.46 2.51
CA GLY A 286 14.03 8.90 2.52
C GLY A 286 14.42 8.09 1.28
N VAL A 287 13.63 8.15 0.19
CA VAL A 287 14.02 7.54 -1.08
C VAL A 287 15.17 8.34 -1.71
N SER A 288 16.27 7.67 -2.01
CA SER A 288 17.47 8.29 -2.60
C SER A 288 17.47 8.26 -4.13
N GLN A 289 16.99 7.18 -4.72
CA GLN A 289 16.93 6.96 -6.16
C GLN A 289 15.53 6.47 -6.57
N PHE A 290 15.17 6.64 -7.83
CA PHE A 290 13.83 6.30 -8.32
C PHE A 290 13.87 5.42 -9.56
N ARG A 291 12.92 4.48 -9.63
CA ARG A 291 12.52 3.81 -10.88
C ARG A 291 11.14 4.34 -11.25
N ASP A 292 11.00 4.80 -12.49
CA ASP A 292 9.73 5.32 -12.98
C ASP A 292 8.64 4.24 -12.97
N SER A 293 7.39 4.70 -12.88
CA SER A 293 6.23 3.83 -13.07
C SER A 293 6.27 3.13 -14.43
N LEU A 294 5.84 1.88 -14.47
CA LEU A 294 5.70 1.11 -15.72
C LEU A 294 4.72 1.75 -16.72
N GLU A 295 3.77 2.54 -16.23
CA GLU A 295 2.80 3.28 -17.05
C GLU A 295 3.46 4.42 -17.84
N LYS A 296 4.58 4.96 -17.36
CA LYS A 296 5.22 6.11 -17.97
C LYS A 296 6.06 5.74 -19.19
N GLN A 297 6.86 4.73 -19.05
CA GLN A 297 7.67 4.17 -20.14
C GLN A 297 8.12 2.76 -19.76
N GLN A 298 7.91 1.79 -20.64
CA GLN A 298 8.41 0.45 -20.44
C GLN A 298 9.94 0.46 -20.52
N LYS A 299 10.60 0.38 -19.37
CA LYS A 299 12.05 0.28 -19.24
C LYS A 299 12.44 -1.11 -18.73
N GLY A 300 11.83 -2.14 -19.32
CA GLY A 300 12.08 -3.52 -18.96
C GLY A 300 11.75 -4.46 -20.11
N THR A 301 12.43 -5.59 -20.15
CA THR A 301 12.22 -6.64 -21.13
C THR A 301 12.37 -8.02 -20.49
N GLY A 302 11.92 -9.07 -21.17
CA GLY A 302 11.87 -10.43 -20.61
C GLY A 302 10.51 -10.75 -19.99
N ALA A 303 10.47 -11.67 -19.02
CA ALA A 303 9.26 -12.21 -18.40
C ALA A 303 8.54 -11.22 -17.48
N PHE A 304 8.04 -10.15 -18.04
CA PHE A 304 7.38 -9.05 -17.33
C PHE A 304 6.03 -9.45 -16.72
N PRO A 305 5.72 -9.08 -15.47
CA PRO A 305 4.43 -9.39 -14.85
C PRO A 305 3.34 -8.45 -15.40
N LEU A 306 2.35 -9.03 -16.06
CA LEU A 306 1.20 -8.29 -16.59
C LEU A 306 0.16 -7.99 -15.50
N MET A 307 0.08 -8.85 -14.49
CA MET A 307 -0.88 -8.72 -13.39
C MET A 307 -0.34 -9.39 -12.12
N ILE A 308 -0.68 -8.80 -10.98
CA ILE A 308 -0.44 -9.37 -9.65
C ILE A 308 -1.79 -9.56 -8.98
N MET A 309 -2.09 -10.80 -8.58
CA MET A 309 -3.38 -11.21 -8.03
C MET A 309 -3.25 -11.68 -6.58
N GLU A 310 -4.25 -11.40 -5.75
CA GLU A 310 -4.29 -11.89 -4.36
C GLU A 310 -4.83 -13.31 -4.23
N HIS A 311 -5.52 -13.81 -5.26
CA HIS A 311 -5.99 -15.19 -5.25
C HIS A 311 -4.84 -16.15 -5.51
N LYS A 312 -4.82 -17.23 -4.74
CA LYS A 312 -3.92 -18.35 -5.01
C LYS A 312 -4.43 -19.11 -6.23
N PHE A 313 -3.60 -19.21 -7.24
CA PHE A 313 -3.75 -20.14 -8.34
C PHE A 313 -2.55 -21.07 -8.32
N ASP A 314 -2.78 -22.35 -8.63
CA ASP A 314 -1.69 -23.29 -8.86
C ASP A 314 -0.91 -22.85 -10.11
N ASP A 315 0.38 -23.17 -10.15
CA ASP A 315 1.22 -22.89 -11.32
C ASP A 315 0.61 -23.56 -12.55
N ALA A 316 0.29 -22.77 -13.55
CA ALA A 316 -0.37 -23.23 -14.77
C ALA A 316 -0.04 -22.33 -15.96
N ILE A 317 -0.20 -22.86 -17.15
CA ILE A 317 -0.21 -22.08 -18.39
C ILE A 317 -1.66 -21.91 -18.82
N ILE A 318 -2.07 -20.68 -19.05
CA ILE A 318 -3.39 -20.33 -19.58
C ILE A 318 -3.23 -19.69 -20.95
N THR A 319 -4.20 -19.91 -21.84
CA THR A 319 -4.16 -19.39 -23.20
C THR A 319 -5.33 -18.46 -23.43
N ASP A 320 -5.09 -17.28 -24.00
CA ASP A 320 -6.14 -16.35 -24.37
C ASP A 320 -6.85 -16.76 -25.69
N ARG A 321 -7.89 -15.98 -26.07
CA ARG A 321 -8.67 -16.24 -27.28
C ARG A 321 -7.86 -16.10 -28.58
N LYS A 322 -6.66 -15.50 -28.53
CA LYS A 322 -5.76 -15.30 -29.67
C LYS A 322 -4.65 -16.34 -29.72
N GLY A 323 -4.63 -17.29 -28.78
CA GLY A 323 -3.61 -18.33 -28.68
C GLY A 323 -2.34 -17.87 -27.95
N GLN A 324 -2.33 -16.69 -27.31
CA GLN A 324 -1.20 -16.25 -26.52
C GLN A 324 -1.21 -16.97 -25.17
N GLU A 325 -0.08 -17.54 -24.81
CA GLU A 325 0.12 -18.25 -23.54
C GLU A 325 0.64 -17.33 -22.46
N TYR A 326 0.16 -17.57 -21.25
CA TYR A 326 0.54 -16.86 -20.04
C TYR A 326 0.77 -17.86 -18.91
N ARG A 327 1.81 -17.62 -18.12
CA ARG A 327 2.10 -18.41 -16.92
C ARG A 327 1.46 -17.76 -15.70
N LEU A 328 0.80 -18.57 -14.88
CA LEU A 328 0.44 -18.25 -13.52
C LEU A 328 1.55 -18.79 -12.60
N ALA A 329 2.21 -17.92 -11.86
CA ALA A 329 3.26 -18.29 -10.91
C ALA A 329 2.88 -17.78 -9.52
N PHE A 330 2.70 -18.70 -8.56
CA PHE A 330 2.35 -18.35 -7.19
C PHE A 330 3.62 -18.11 -6.36
N ASP A 331 3.63 -17.00 -5.64
CA ASP A 331 4.67 -16.69 -4.66
C ASP A 331 4.14 -16.97 -3.25
N ASP A 332 4.66 -18.02 -2.61
CA ASP A 332 4.25 -18.46 -1.27
C ASP A 332 4.57 -17.43 -0.18
N PHE A 333 5.58 -16.59 -0.36
CA PHE A 333 5.96 -15.58 0.63
C PHE A 333 4.96 -14.41 0.66
N SER A 334 4.70 -13.80 -0.47
CA SER A 334 3.76 -12.67 -0.56
C SER A 334 2.30 -13.11 -0.65
N HIS A 335 2.03 -14.41 -0.83
CA HIS A 335 0.71 -14.97 -1.15
C HIS A 335 0.07 -14.29 -2.37
N LYS A 336 0.86 -14.08 -3.42
CA LYS A 336 0.42 -13.45 -4.68
C LYS A 336 0.65 -14.39 -5.85
N THR A 337 -0.27 -14.34 -6.81
CA THR A 337 -0.08 -14.99 -8.11
C THR A 337 0.31 -13.94 -9.14
N LEU A 338 1.39 -14.19 -9.84
CA LEU A 338 1.85 -13.38 -10.98
C LEU A 338 1.30 -13.96 -12.27
N LEU A 339 0.76 -13.10 -13.13
CA LEU A 339 0.46 -13.45 -14.52
C LEU A 339 1.60 -12.94 -15.39
N ILE A 340 2.34 -13.84 -16.01
CA ILE A 340 3.51 -13.56 -16.82
C ILE A 340 3.23 -14.05 -18.23
N LYS A 341 3.56 -13.25 -19.26
CA LYS A 341 3.45 -13.70 -20.64
C LYS A 341 4.50 -14.80 -20.88
N GLU A 342 4.06 -15.96 -21.31
CA GLU A 342 4.96 -17.07 -21.62
C GLU A 342 5.78 -16.77 -22.87
N ASN A 343 7.01 -17.26 -22.93
CA ASN A 343 7.93 -17.11 -24.06
C ASN A 343 8.34 -15.66 -24.38
N GLU A 344 8.27 -14.74 -23.40
CA GLU A 344 8.87 -13.42 -23.56
C GLU A 344 10.40 -13.54 -23.66
N SER A 345 10.94 -13.08 -24.77
CA SER A 345 12.39 -13.00 -24.99
C SER A 345 12.95 -11.64 -24.56
N ILE A 346 14.27 -11.60 -24.38
CA ILE A 346 14.97 -10.34 -24.13
C ILE A 346 15.04 -9.54 -25.45
N GLU A 347 14.51 -8.33 -25.45
CA GLU A 347 14.59 -7.40 -26.57
C GLU A 347 15.99 -6.79 -26.66
N TRP A 348 16.91 -7.46 -27.37
CA TRP A 348 18.32 -7.02 -27.46
C TRP A 348 18.50 -5.63 -28.08
N ASP A 349 17.61 -5.20 -28.98
CA ASP A 349 17.65 -3.85 -29.54
C ASP A 349 17.37 -2.78 -28.49
N LEU A 350 16.42 -3.05 -27.59
CA LEU A 350 16.14 -2.19 -26.45
C LEU A 350 17.34 -2.13 -25.51
N VAL A 351 17.94 -3.29 -25.19
CA VAL A 351 19.13 -3.38 -24.34
C VAL A 351 20.27 -2.53 -24.94
N ARG A 352 20.59 -2.71 -26.22
CA ARG A 352 21.65 -1.95 -26.91
C ARG A 352 21.41 -0.44 -26.88
N ARG A 353 20.18 -0.03 -27.13
CA ARG A 353 19.81 1.40 -27.13
C ARG A 353 20.02 2.01 -25.75
N ILE A 354 19.53 1.38 -24.68
CA ILE A 354 19.64 1.89 -23.31
C ILE A 354 21.11 1.91 -22.84
N VAL A 355 21.87 0.87 -23.16
CA VAL A 355 23.30 0.82 -22.86
C VAL A 355 24.06 1.95 -23.58
N ALA A 356 23.73 2.23 -24.82
CA ALA A 356 24.34 3.33 -25.60
C ALA A 356 23.98 4.72 -25.06
N GLU A 357 22.74 4.90 -24.56
CA GLU A 357 22.30 6.14 -23.94
C GLU A 357 22.96 6.40 -22.58
N GLY A 358 23.26 5.34 -21.81
CA GLY A 358 23.96 5.42 -20.53
C GLY A 358 23.27 6.23 -19.43
N LYS A 359 21.97 6.49 -19.55
CA LYS A 359 21.27 7.48 -18.71
C LYS A 359 20.41 6.88 -17.59
N THR A 360 19.86 5.70 -17.81
CA THR A 360 18.91 5.08 -16.87
C THR A 360 19.03 3.57 -16.91
N PRO A 361 18.94 2.87 -15.77
CA PRO A 361 18.96 1.42 -15.75
C PRO A 361 17.80 0.82 -16.54
N LEU A 362 18.09 -0.25 -17.28
CA LEU A 362 17.10 -1.13 -17.89
C LEU A 362 16.92 -2.36 -17.02
N ARG A 363 15.67 -2.79 -16.83
CA ARG A 363 15.37 -4.01 -16.08
C ARG A 363 15.08 -5.19 -16.98
N LEU A 364 15.78 -6.30 -16.71
CA LEU A 364 15.53 -7.59 -17.30
C LEU A 364 14.78 -8.47 -16.29
N TYR A 365 13.59 -8.97 -16.67
CA TYR A 365 12.76 -9.84 -15.82
C TYR A 365 13.06 -11.30 -16.13
N ILE A 366 13.51 -12.05 -15.15
CA ILE A 366 14.02 -13.40 -15.32
C ILE A 366 13.17 -14.39 -14.49
N THR A 367 12.61 -15.41 -15.17
CA THR A 367 11.86 -16.50 -14.52
C THR A 367 12.74 -17.72 -14.24
N THR A 368 12.20 -18.64 -13.44
CA THR A 368 12.87 -19.92 -13.08
C THR A 368 12.98 -20.96 -14.18
N HIS A 369 12.12 -20.85 -15.20
CA HIS A 369 12.06 -21.84 -16.27
C HIS A 369 12.89 -21.30 -17.43
N GLY A 370 14.02 -21.97 -17.69
CA GLY A 370 15.00 -21.70 -18.70
C GLY A 370 14.44 -20.86 -19.85
N GLN A 371 14.56 -19.55 -19.72
CA GLN A 371 14.53 -18.72 -20.90
C GLN A 371 15.69 -19.22 -21.74
N GLU A 372 15.40 -20.02 -22.77
CA GLU A 372 16.30 -20.05 -23.88
C GLU A 372 16.44 -18.59 -24.26
N TYR A 373 17.60 -18.00 -24.00
CA TYR A 373 17.94 -16.64 -24.41
C TYR A 373 18.07 -16.59 -25.93
N SER A 374 16.99 -17.08 -26.61
CA SER A 374 16.97 -17.20 -28.05
C SER A 374 17.02 -15.80 -28.67
N MET A 375 17.90 -15.66 -29.64
CA MET A 375 17.94 -14.49 -30.51
C MET A 375 16.67 -14.48 -31.36
N SER A 376 15.73 -13.56 -31.08
CA SER A 376 14.69 -13.16 -32.05
C SER A 376 15.12 -11.87 -32.72
#